data_261f3387e57ac24ec732080c50955899
#
_entry.id   261f3387e57ac24ec732080c50955899
#
_cell.length_a   1.000
_cell.length_b   1.000
_cell.length_c   1.000
_cell.angle_alpha   90.00
_cell.angle_beta   90.00
_cell.angle_gamma   90.00
#
_symmetry.space_group_name_H-M   'P 1'
#
loop_
_entity.id
_entity.type
_entity.pdbx_description
1 polymer ?
#
loop_
_entity_poly.entity_id
_entity_poly.type
_entity_poly.pdbx_seq_one_letter_code
_entity_poly.pdbx_strand_id
1 'polypeptide(L)'
;MSDDIKDKIDLIDEESITKISKSKNLNELEDLRIFYLGKKGLVTSFLKTMKDLEQSEKINIGKKLNLLKNKLINNIEEKKLHLNDALIQQKLLEEKIDITLENDHEQTGTLHPLSKTIDEISAIFANMGFYIEEGPDIETDYYNFTALNIPLEHPARQEHDTFYLQPNSEGTRKVLRTHTSPVQFRTLEKIDIDQEKEIRVIVPGRTYRSDHDATHSPMFHQCEGLVVGENINMGHLKGTLIEFLKVYFNSNNLSVRFRPSFFPFTEPSAEVDIGYKLSLIHI
;
A
#
# COMPACT_ATOMS: atom_id res chain seq x y z
N MET A 1 73.23 -13.40 27.74
CA MET A 1 72.47 -12.94 26.56
C MET A 1 71.08 -13.59 26.45
N SER A 2 70.97 -14.92 26.59
CA SER A 2 69.66 -15.65 26.50
C SER A 2 68.68 -15.24 27.61
N ASP A 3 69.11 -15.08 28.87
CA ASP A 3 68.25 -14.73 29.99
C ASP A 3 67.86 -13.25 29.94
N ASP A 4 68.71 -12.35 29.50
CA ASP A 4 68.45 -10.93 29.29
C ASP A 4 67.35 -10.69 28.23
N ILE A 5 67.25 -11.56 27.22
CA ILE A 5 66.22 -11.54 26.19
C ILE A 5 64.87 -12.05 26.74
N LYS A 6 64.88 -13.08 27.61
CA LYS A 6 63.69 -13.61 28.27
C LYS A 6 63.06 -12.59 29.19
N ASP A 7 63.88 -11.92 30.00
CA ASP A 7 63.44 -10.87 30.93
C ASP A 7 62.83 -9.68 30.20
N LYS A 8 63.39 -9.29 29.04
CA LYS A 8 62.83 -8.26 28.17
C LYS A 8 61.49 -8.65 27.52
N ILE A 9 61.31 -9.92 27.18
CA ILE A 9 60.04 -10.42 26.64
C ILE A 9 58.97 -10.36 27.72
N ASP A 10 59.27 -10.79 28.95
CA ASP A 10 58.34 -10.81 30.06
C ASP A 10 57.96 -9.35 30.49
N LEU A 11 58.92 -8.41 30.46
CA LEU A 11 58.65 -6.98 30.67
C LEU A 11 57.74 -6.38 29.60
N ILE A 12 57.95 -6.72 28.33
CA ILE A 12 57.09 -6.27 27.23
C ILE A 12 55.69 -6.80 27.35
N ASP A 13 55.50 -8.07 27.83
CA ASP A 13 54.18 -8.67 28.06
C ASP A 13 53.42 -7.84 29.12
N GLU A 14 54.01 -7.54 30.27
CA GLU A 14 53.37 -6.77 31.35
C GLU A 14 53.07 -5.30 30.92
N GLU A 15 54.03 -4.65 30.32
CA GLU A 15 53.85 -3.25 29.84
C GLU A 15 52.77 -3.16 28.77
N SER A 16 52.73 -4.12 27.84
CA SER A 16 51.79 -4.10 26.73
C SER A 16 50.34 -4.25 27.20
N ILE A 17 50.09 -5.16 28.11
CA ILE A 17 48.74 -5.36 28.72
C ILE A 17 48.29 -4.05 29.37
N THR A 18 49.18 -3.40 30.14
CA THR A 18 48.87 -2.15 30.83
C THR A 18 48.61 -0.99 29.85
N LYS A 19 49.36 -0.87 28.74
CA LYS A 19 49.19 0.16 27.74
C LYS A 19 47.93 -0.07 26.90
N ILE A 20 47.66 -1.31 26.47
CA ILE A 20 46.48 -1.68 25.74
C ILE A 20 45.21 -1.44 26.57
N SER A 21 45.21 -1.84 27.85
CA SER A 21 44.06 -1.62 28.73
C SER A 21 43.73 -0.13 28.95
N LYS A 22 44.75 0.73 29.01
CA LYS A 22 44.61 2.17 29.20
C LYS A 22 44.27 2.98 27.97
N SER A 23 44.32 2.38 26.76
CA SER A 23 43.96 3.07 25.52
C SER A 23 42.51 3.54 25.54
N LYS A 24 42.27 4.78 25.13
CA LYS A 24 40.96 5.44 25.20
C LYS A 24 40.22 5.47 23.88
N ASN A 25 40.94 5.35 22.77
CA ASN A 25 40.35 5.42 21.43
C ASN A 25 41.06 4.45 20.47
N LEU A 26 40.43 4.25 19.30
CA LEU A 26 40.91 3.31 18.28
C LEU A 26 42.25 3.72 17.68
N ASN A 27 42.58 5.04 17.61
CA ASN A 27 43.83 5.53 17.06
C ASN A 27 45.00 5.18 17.99
N GLU A 28 44.85 5.41 19.29
CA GLU A 28 45.86 5.02 20.29
C GLU A 28 46.09 3.51 20.26
N LEU A 29 45.04 2.72 20.09
CA LEU A 29 45.13 1.26 20.00
C LEU A 29 45.86 0.80 18.75
N GLU A 30 45.63 1.48 17.63
CA GLU A 30 46.33 1.21 16.37
C GLU A 30 47.82 1.61 16.43
N ASP A 31 48.14 2.73 17.08
CA ASP A 31 49.51 3.15 17.33
C ASP A 31 50.25 2.10 18.20
N LEU A 32 49.61 1.57 19.21
CA LEU A 32 50.18 0.48 20.03
C LEU A 32 50.36 -0.81 19.20
N ARG A 33 49.43 -1.13 18.32
CA ARG A 33 49.56 -2.26 17.40
C ARG A 33 50.78 -2.12 16.49
N ILE A 34 50.98 -0.93 15.92
CA ILE A 34 52.14 -0.62 15.06
C ILE A 34 53.45 -0.65 15.87
N PHE A 35 53.44 -0.13 17.11
CA PHE A 35 54.59 -0.08 17.99
C PHE A 35 55.06 -1.48 18.37
N TYR A 36 54.14 -2.41 18.69
CA TYR A 36 54.51 -3.78 19.09
C TYR A 36 54.65 -4.74 17.91
N LEU A 37 53.76 -4.69 16.94
CA LEU A 37 53.60 -5.70 15.88
C LEU A 37 53.91 -5.23 14.46
N GLY A 38 54.19 -3.91 14.29
CA GLY A 38 54.50 -3.34 12.99
C GLY A 38 55.80 -3.89 12.37
N LYS A 39 56.07 -3.55 11.12
CA LYS A 39 57.30 -4.00 10.37
C LYS A 39 58.61 -3.66 11.10
N LYS A 40 58.63 -2.58 11.86
CA LYS A 40 59.73 -2.15 12.73
C LYS A 40 59.40 -2.21 14.21
N GLY A 41 58.32 -2.93 14.57
CA GLY A 41 57.82 -3.04 15.93
C GLY A 41 58.74 -3.87 16.85
N LEU A 42 58.56 -3.72 18.15
CA LEU A 42 59.43 -4.32 19.14
C LEU A 42 59.51 -5.86 18.97
N VAL A 43 58.34 -6.55 18.86
CA VAL A 43 58.32 -8.01 18.70
C VAL A 43 58.96 -8.43 17.39
N THR A 44 58.74 -7.68 16.30
CA THR A 44 59.34 -7.97 15.00
C THR A 44 60.86 -7.75 14.98
N SER A 45 61.36 -6.75 15.74
CA SER A 45 62.81 -6.49 15.88
C SER A 45 63.50 -7.62 16.66
N PHE A 46 62.86 -8.13 17.71
CA PHE A 46 63.41 -9.28 18.45
C PHE A 46 63.50 -10.54 17.59
N LEU A 47 62.55 -10.78 16.70
CA LEU A 47 62.60 -11.91 15.76
C LEU A 47 63.79 -11.79 14.78
N LYS A 48 64.24 -10.59 14.47
CA LYS A 48 65.42 -10.35 13.60
C LYS A 48 66.73 -10.57 14.32
N THR A 49 66.85 -10.19 15.59
CA THR A 49 68.06 -10.35 16.42
C THR A 49 68.31 -11.80 16.81
N MET A 50 67.31 -12.70 16.68
CA MET A 50 67.44 -14.12 16.96
C MET A 50 68.35 -14.86 15.94
N LYS A 51 68.76 -14.23 14.81
CA LYS A 51 69.59 -14.88 13.81
C LYS A 51 70.96 -15.32 14.32
N ASP A 52 71.46 -14.69 15.37
CA ASP A 52 72.81 -14.88 15.91
C ASP A 52 72.86 -15.81 17.13
N LEU A 53 71.76 -16.47 17.54
CA LEU A 53 71.68 -17.36 18.70
C LEU A 53 71.87 -18.84 18.30
N GLU A 54 72.20 -19.72 19.28
CA GLU A 54 72.30 -21.15 19.10
C GLU A 54 70.93 -21.82 18.83
N GLN A 55 70.92 -22.96 18.10
CA GLN A 55 69.72 -23.54 17.56
C GLN A 55 68.66 -23.99 18.60
N SER A 56 69.14 -24.45 19.77
CA SER A 56 68.30 -24.88 20.90
C SER A 56 67.61 -23.66 21.59
N GLU A 57 68.34 -22.54 21.72
CA GLU A 57 67.80 -21.30 22.28
C GLU A 57 66.85 -20.60 21.34
N LYS A 58 67.09 -20.64 20.03
CA LYS A 58 66.18 -20.11 18.97
C LYS A 58 64.81 -20.71 19.06
N ILE A 59 64.70 -22.02 19.32
CA ILE A 59 63.41 -22.73 19.41
C ILE A 59 62.60 -22.23 20.63
N ASN A 60 63.27 -22.09 21.79
CA ASN A 60 62.60 -21.71 23.03
C ASN A 60 62.18 -20.24 23.02
N ILE A 61 63.06 -19.33 22.60
CA ILE A 61 62.75 -17.92 22.50
C ILE A 61 61.70 -17.65 21.39
N GLY A 62 61.82 -18.38 20.26
CA GLY A 62 60.81 -18.26 19.18
C GLY A 62 59.38 -18.70 19.61
N LYS A 63 59.28 -19.73 20.43
CA LYS A 63 57.99 -20.12 21.02
C LYS A 63 57.45 -19.07 21.96
N LYS A 64 58.25 -18.49 22.87
CA LYS A 64 57.84 -17.42 23.76
C LYS A 64 57.39 -16.14 22.97
N LEU A 65 58.15 -15.72 21.95
CA LEU A 65 57.78 -14.56 21.08
C LEU A 65 56.53 -14.81 20.28
N ASN A 66 56.27 -16.02 19.78
CA ASN A 66 54.99 -16.34 19.11
C ASN A 66 53.82 -16.32 20.07
N LEU A 67 53.99 -16.84 21.27
CA LEU A 67 52.96 -16.73 22.35
C LEU A 67 52.65 -15.29 22.69
N LEU A 68 53.68 -14.45 22.90
CA LEU A 68 53.50 -13.04 23.17
C LEU A 68 52.80 -12.32 22.02
N LYS A 69 53.20 -12.62 20.76
CA LYS A 69 52.55 -12.06 19.57
C LYS A 69 51.06 -12.38 19.51
N ASN A 70 50.70 -13.65 19.71
CA ASN A 70 49.30 -14.08 19.70
C ASN A 70 48.53 -13.43 20.83
N LYS A 71 49.08 -13.34 22.04
CA LYS A 71 48.50 -12.67 23.19
C LYS A 71 48.25 -11.19 22.93
N LEU A 72 49.19 -10.50 22.32
CA LEU A 72 49.08 -9.09 21.91
C LEU A 72 47.95 -8.90 20.89
N ILE A 73 47.87 -9.76 19.88
CA ILE A 73 46.81 -9.72 18.86
C ILE A 73 45.44 -9.86 19.53
N ASN A 74 45.26 -10.88 20.36
CA ASN A 74 43.99 -11.11 21.05
C ASN A 74 43.60 -9.94 21.95
N ASN A 75 44.53 -9.42 22.77
CA ASN A 75 44.26 -8.30 23.66
C ASN A 75 43.87 -7.01 22.88
N ILE A 76 44.49 -6.78 21.73
CA ILE A 76 44.20 -5.64 20.86
C ILE A 76 42.81 -5.82 20.22
N GLU A 77 42.45 -7.03 19.77
CA GLU A 77 41.14 -7.32 19.17
C GLU A 77 40.02 -7.19 20.21
N GLU A 78 40.22 -7.75 21.41
CA GLU A 78 39.25 -7.61 22.52
C GLU A 78 39.04 -6.13 22.88
N LYS A 79 40.12 -5.38 23.04
CA LYS A 79 40.02 -3.94 23.36
C LYS A 79 39.36 -3.14 22.24
N LYS A 80 39.61 -3.50 20.96
CA LYS A 80 38.97 -2.90 19.80
C LYS A 80 37.46 -3.12 19.79
N LEU A 81 37.02 -4.33 20.13
CA LEU A 81 35.59 -4.65 20.28
C LEU A 81 34.95 -3.79 21.37
N HIS A 82 35.59 -3.74 22.56
CA HIS A 82 35.08 -2.91 23.66
C HIS A 82 34.98 -1.42 23.32
N LEU A 83 35.97 -0.86 22.63
CA LEU A 83 35.95 0.56 22.20
C LEU A 83 34.87 0.81 21.15
N ASN A 84 34.67 -0.11 20.22
CA ASN A 84 33.60 -0.01 19.22
C ASN A 84 32.21 -0.10 19.87
N ASP A 85 32.02 -1.04 20.80
CA ASP A 85 30.75 -1.17 21.52
C ASP A 85 30.43 0.09 22.34
N ALA A 86 31.44 0.66 23.01
CA ALA A 86 31.29 1.92 23.75
C ALA A 86 30.88 3.09 22.83
N LEU A 87 31.49 3.18 21.63
CA LEU A 87 31.13 4.19 20.64
C LEU A 87 29.71 4.01 20.09
N ILE A 88 29.29 2.75 19.87
CA ILE A 88 27.92 2.43 19.42
C ILE A 88 26.93 2.81 20.51
N GLN A 89 27.19 2.45 21.77
CA GLN A 89 26.33 2.81 22.90
C GLN A 89 26.20 4.32 23.08
N GLN A 90 27.30 5.05 22.94
CA GLN A 90 27.28 6.51 23.00
C GLN A 90 26.41 7.10 21.88
N LYS A 91 26.58 6.65 20.63
CA LYS A 91 25.75 7.09 19.50
C LYS A 91 24.27 6.78 19.73
N LEU A 92 23.94 5.56 20.20
CA LEU A 92 22.57 5.19 20.50
C LEU A 92 21.93 6.08 21.57
N LEU A 93 22.71 6.55 22.54
CA LEU A 93 22.23 7.50 23.54
C LEU A 93 22.03 8.91 22.99
N GLU A 94 22.94 9.37 22.13
CA GLU A 94 22.87 10.69 21.49
C GLU A 94 21.76 10.77 20.44
N GLU A 95 21.51 9.67 19.71
CA GLU A 95 20.49 9.55 18.66
C GLU A 95 19.13 9.06 19.20
N LYS A 96 18.96 9.00 20.53
CA LYS A 96 17.70 8.57 21.12
C LYS A 96 16.58 9.54 20.77
N ILE A 97 15.66 9.06 19.93
CA ILE A 97 14.44 9.78 19.57
C ILE A 97 13.35 9.39 20.56
N ASP A 98 12.65 10.37 21.10
CA ASP A 98 11.47 10.16 21.91
C ASP A 98 10.28 9.82 21.00
N ILE A 99 9.99 8.53 20.88
CA ILE A 99 8.85 8.04 20.09
C ILE A 99 7.49 8.26 20.76
N THR A 100 7.45 8.77 21.98
CA THR A 100 6.21 9.11 22.69
C THR A 100 5.75 10.55 22.38
N LEU A 101 6.60 11.37 21.77
CA LEU A 101 6.15 12.64 21.20
C LEU A 101 5.15 12.31 20.09
N GLU A 102 3.92 12.78 20.25
CA GLU A 102 2.92 12.73 19.20
C GLU A 102 3.52 13.43 17.95
N ASN A 103 3.57 12.69 16.85
CA ASN A 103 3.83 13.31 15.57
C ASN A 103 2.80 14.44 15.41
N ASP A 104 3.25 15.64 15.05
CA ASP A 104 2.39 16.68 14.54
C ASP A 104 1.41 16.01 13.59
N HIS A 105 0.14 16.00 13.97
CA HIS A 105 -0.92 15.24 13.33
C HIS A 105 -0.75 15.29 11.82
N GLU A 106 -0.22 14.23 11.23
CA GLU A 106 -0.49 13.96 9.82
C GLU A 106 -2.01 14.02 9.73
N GLN A 107 -2.54 15.06 9.13
CA GLN A 107 -3.94 15.14 8.83
C GLN A 107 -4.23 13.94 7.95
N THR A 108 -4.66 12.85 8.57
CA THR A 108 -5.13 11.69 7.84
C THR A 108 -6.29 12.18 7.01
N GLY A 109 -6.06 12.30 5.70
CA GLY A 109 -7.09 12.71 4.77
C GLY A 109 -8.30 11.78 4.94
N THR A 110 -9.50 12.34 4.85
CA THR A 110 -10.74 11.57 4.88
C THR A 110 -11.26 11.38 3.46
N LEU A 111 -11.76 10.19 3.15
CA LEU A 111 -12.44 9.94 1.88
C LEU A 111 -13.74 10.74 1.83
N HIS A 112 -14.05 11.30 0.66
CA HIS A 112 -15.32 11.96 0.44
C HIS A 112 -16.48 10.99 0.70
N PRO A 113 -17.59 11.40 1.36
CA PRO A 113 -18.72 10.51 1.66
C PRO A 113 -19.23 9.75 0.44
N LEU A 114 -19.29 10.38 -0.71
CA LEU A 114 -19.72 9.75 -1.95
C LEU A 114 -18.79 8.59 -2.39
N SER A 115 -17.47 8.80 -2.35
CA SER A 115 -16.51 7.76 -2.68
C SER A 115 -16.67 6.56 -1.73
N LYS A 116 -16.83 6.84 -0.44
CA LYS A 116 -17.09 5.82 0.58
C LYS A 116 -18.37 5.03 0.30
N THR A 117 -19.44 5.72 -0.13
CA THR A 117 -20.72 5.09 -0.48
C THR A 117 -20.58 4.21 -1.73
N ILE A 118 -19.86 4.68 -2.76
CA ILE A 118 -19.61 3.89 -3.98
C ILE A 118 -18.80 2.63 -3.64
N ASP A 119 -17.77 2.77 -2.83
CA ASP A 119 -16.93 1.64 -2.40
C ASP A 119 -17.77 0.61 -1.62
N GLU A 120 -18.63 1.07 -0.72
CA GLU A 120 -19.53 0.21 0.07
C GLU A 120 -20.52 -0.55 -0.81
N ILE A 121 -21.22 0.15 -1.73
CA ILE A 121 -22.14 -0.47 -2.69
C ILE A 121 -21.39 -1.50 -3.54
N SER A 122 -20.23 -1.13 -4.06
CA SER A 122 -19.39 -2.00 -4.89
C SER A 122 -18.95 -3.26 -4.14
N ALA A 123 -18.56 -3.14 -2.88
CA ALA A 123 -18.17 -4.27 -2.04
C ALA A 123 -19.34 -5.22 -1.77
N ILE A 124 -20.55 -4.68 -1.51
CA ILE A 124 -21.76 -5.50 -1.30
C ILE A 124 -22.08 -6.30 -2.56
N PHE A 125 -22.14 -5.67 -3.73
CA PHE A 125 -22.45 -6.36 -4.98
C PHE A 125 -21.34 -7.32 -5.42
N ALA A 126 -20.07 -7.01 -5.18
CA ALA A 126 -18.97 -7.94 -5.42
C ALA A 126 -19.13 -9.24 -4.61
N ASN A 127 -19.55 -9.14 -3.34
CA ASN A 127 -19.87 -10.30 -2.50
C ASN A 127 -21.10 -11.09 -3.01
N MET A 128 -21.96 -10.46 -3.79
CA MET A 128 -23.09 -11.10 -4.46
C MET A 128 -22.75 -11.67 -5.85
N GLY A 129 -21.46 -11.63 -6.23
CA GLY A 129 -20.96 -12.15 -7.50
C GLY A 129 -21.10 -11.21 -8.70
N PHE A 130 -21.26 -9.91 -8.48
CA PHE A 130 -21.28 -8.91 -9.54
C PHE A 130 -19.88 -8.38 -9.83
N TYR A 131 -19.57 -8.15 -11.10
CA TYR A 131 -18.40 -7.38 -11.55
C TYR A 131 -18.76 -5.90 -11.64
N ILE A 132 -17.74 -5.05 -11.50
CA ILE A 132 -17.89 -3.60 -11.63
C ILE A 132 -17.45 -3.23 -13.04
N GLU A 133 -18.33 -2.58 -13.80
CA GLU A 133 -18.04 -2.06 -15.11
C GLU A 133 -18.11 -0.53 -15.14
N GLU A 134 -17.24 0.08 -15.92
CA GLU A 134 -17.16 1.52 -16.07
C GLU A 134 -17.33 1.92 -17.55
N GLY A 135 -17.78 3.14 -17.75
CA GLY A 135 -17.92 3.70 -19.10
C GLY A 135 -17.73 5.21 -19.15
N PRO A 136 -17.66 5.78 -20.35
CA PRO A 136 -17.39 7.19 -20.55
C PRO A 136 -18.55 8.06 -20.08
N ASP A 137 -18.25 9.24 -19.53
CA ASP A 137 -19.24 10.26 -19.18
C ASP A 137 -19.82 10.94 -20.46
N ILE A 138 -19.02 11.00 -21.53
CA ILE A 138 -19.41 11.56 -22.81
C ILE A 138 -19.75 10.44 -23.77
N GLU A 139 -21.04 10.30 -24.11
CA GLU A 139 -21.58 9.22 -24.89
C GLU A 139 -22.08 9.68 -26.28
N THR A 140 -22.30 8.71 -27.14
CA THR A 140 -23.08 8.94 -28.35
C THR A 140 -24.57 8.86 -28.04
N ASP A 141 -25.37 9.52 -28.86
CA ASP A 141 -26.85 9.41 -28.80
C ASP A 141 -27.31 7.97 -28.92
N TYR A 142 -26.62 7.17 -29.74
CA TYR A 142 -26.93 5.75 -29.92
C TYR A 142 -26.88 4.97 -28.60
N TYR A 143 -25.76 5.00 -27.88
CA TYR A 143 -25.64 4.26 -26.61
C TYR A 143 -26.49 4.84 -25.48
N ASN A 144 -26.65 6.16 -25.47
CA ASN A 144 -27.40 6.80 -24.39
C ASN A 144 -28.91 6.63 -24.54
N PHE A 145 -29.41 6.44 -25.76
CA PHE A 145 -30.86 6.38 -26.02
C PHE A 145 -31.28 5.26 -26.95
N THR A 146 -30.76 5.22 -28.17
CA THR A 146 -31.27 4.33 -29.24
C THR A 146 -31.10 2.86 -28.90
N ALA A 147 -29.93 2.46 -28.42
CA ALA A 147 -29.65 1.09 -27.99
C ALA A 147 -30.50 0.63 -26.80
N LEU A 148 -31.03 1.59 -26.04
CA LEU A 148 -31.91 1.35 -24.88
C LEU A 148 -33.41 1.50 -25.21
N ASN A 149 -33.76 1.44 -26.51
CA ASN A 149 -35.14 1.54 -26.97
C ASN A 149 -35.87 2.83 -26.55
N ILE A 150 -35.14 3.92 -26.37
CA ILE A 150 -35.71 5.24 -26.12
C ILE A 150 -35.94 5.93 -27.46
N PRO A 151 -37.19 6.19 -27.88
CA PRO A 151 -37.52 6.72 -29.18
C PRO A 151 -37.06 8.18 -29.35
N LEU A 152 -36.98 8.65 -30.61
CA LEU A 152 -36.49 10.00 -30.95
C LEU A 152 -37.35 11.10 -30.33
N GLU A 153 -38.64 10.87 -30.22
CA GLU A 153 -39.63 11.82 -29.71
C GLU A 153 -39.72 11.83 -28.17
N HIS A 154 -38.92 10.98 -27.49
CA HIS A 154 -38.97 10.88 -26.04
C HIS A 154 -38.49 12.19 -25.40
N PRO A 155 -39.22 12.72 -24.38
CA PRO A 155 -38.86 13.99 -23.73
C PRO A 155 -37.42 14.03 -23.22
N ALA A 156 -36.88 12.94 -22.68
CA ALA A 156 -35.51 12.85 -22.18
C ALA A 156 -34.43 13.13 -23.24
N ARG A 157 -34.76 13.14 -24.54
CA ARG A 157 -33.83 13.52 -25.63
C ARG A 157 -33.85 15.02 -25.95
N GLN A 158 -34.71 15.78 -25.32
CA GLN A 158 -34.83 17.20 -25.57
C GLN A 158 -33.67 17.97 -24.91
N GLU A 159 -33.30 19.09 -25.51
CA GLU A 159 -32.15 19.90 -25.02
C GLU A 159 -32.34 20.50 -23.63
N HIS A 160 -33.59 20.60 -23.18
CA HIS A 160 -33.88 21.06 -21.81
C HIS A 160 -33.63 19.98 -20.73
N ASP A 161 -33.58 18.70 -21.11
CA ASP A 161 -33.34 17.59 -20.18
C ASP A 161 -31.94 16.97 -20.30
N THR A 162 -31.27 17.15 -21.47
CA THR A 162 -30.00 16.50 -21.80
C THR A 162 -28.94 17.52 -22.22
N PHE A 163 -27.74 17.42 -21.67
CA PHE A 163 -26.61 18.23 -22.10
C PHE A 163 -25.98 17.65 -23.37
N TYR A 164 -26.17 18.32 -24.50
CA TYR A 164 -25.52 18.02 -25.76
C TYR A 164 -24.23 18.82 -25.93
N LEU A 165 -23.18 18.17 -26.41
CA LEU A 165 -21.94 18.83 -26.80
C LEU A 165 -22.09 19.49 -28.18
N GLN A 166 -21.17 20.39 -28.50
CA GLN A 166 -21.12 20.97 -29.85
C GLN A 166 -20.93 19.87 -30.88
N PRO A 167 -21.61 19.97 -32.03
CA PRO A 167 -21.44 18.99 -33.13
C PRO A 167 -19.97 18.92 -33.58
N ASN A 168 -19.51 17.71 -33.94
CA ASN A 168 -18.22 17.55 -34.59
C ASN A 168 -18.29 18.03 -36.04
N SER A 169 -17.17 17.91 -36.78
CA SER A 169 -17.08 18.28 -38.23
C SER A 169 -18.05 17.52 -39.12
N GLU A 170 -18.56 16.36 -38.68
CA GLU A 170 -19.51 15.50 -39.39
C GLU A 170 -20.97 15.78 -38.99
N GLY A 171 -21.21 16.76 -38.13
CA GLY A 171 -22.53 17.11 -37.63
C GLY A 171 -23.05 16.17 -36.55
N THR A 172 -22.27 15.20 -36.07
CA THR A 172 -22.65 14.29 -35.00
C THR A 172 -22.47 14.95 -33.63
N ARG A 173 -23.51 14.90 -32.82
CA ARG A 173 -23.47 15.42 -31.43
C ARG A 173 -23.28 14.28 -30.44
N LYS A 174 -22.43 14.52 -29.44
CA LYS A 174 -22.33 13.68 -28.26
C LYS A 174 -23.13 14.29 -27.11
N VAL A 175 -23.39 13.48 -26.09
CA VAL A 175 -24.16 13.88 -24.92
C VAL A 175 -23.35 13.59 -23.64
N LEU A 176 -23.58 14.35 -22.59
CA LEU A 176 -23.25 13.88 -21.24
C LEU A 176 -24.30 12.83 -20.88
N ARG A 177 -23.86 11.64 -20.49
CA ARG A 177 -24.78 10.51 -20.23
C ARG A 177 -25.79 10.86 -19.15
N THR A 178 -27.06 10.59 -19.43
CA THR A 178 -28.17 10.90 -18.53
C THR A 178 -28.45 9.81 -17.50
N HIS A 179 -27.84 8.64 -17.68
CA HIS A 179 -27.89 7.47 -16.81
C HIS A 179 -26.66 6.59 -17.09
N THR A 180 -26.44 5.57 -16.28
CA THR A 180 -25.29 4.65 -16.44
C THR A 180 -25.61 3.46 -17.37
N SER A 181 -26.85 3.32 -17.87
CA SER A 181 -27.31 2.25 -18.75
C SER A 181 -26.52 2.06 -20.05
N PRO A 182 -25.88 3.08 -20.68
CA PRO A 182 -25.00 2.86 -21.85
C PRO A 182 -23.94 1.79 -21.64
N VAL A 183 -23.44 1.66 -20.41
CA VAL A 183 -22.41 0.68 -20.07
C VAL A 183 -22.95 -0.73 -20.10
N GLN A 184 -24.24 -0.94 -19.78
CA GLN A 184 -24.87 -2.25 -19.90
C GLN A 184 -24.80 -2.76 -21.33
N PHE A 185 -25.14 -1.91 -22.31
CA PHE A 185 -25.07 -2.29 -23.73
C PHE A 185 -23.62 -2.50 -24.19
N ARG A 186 -22.71 -1.65 -23.77
CA ARG A 186 -21.27 -1.81 -24.03
C ARG A 186 -20.70 -3.10 -23.45
N THR A 187 -21.17 -3.51 -22.30
CA THR A 187 -20.80 -4.79 -21.68
C THR A 187 -21.30 -5.96 -22.51
N LEU A 188 -22.56 -5.92 -22.96
CA LEU A 188 -23.13 -6.97 -23.80
C LEU A 188 -22.45 -7.10 -25.16
N GLU A 189 -21.96 -6.00 -25.75
CA GLU A 189 -21.20 -6.04 -27.01
C GLU A 189 -19.82 -6.72 -26.87
N LYS A 190 -19.23 -6.68 -25.67
CA LYS A 190 -17.90 -7.26 -25.40
C LYS A 190 -17.95 -8.75 -25.09
N ILE A 191 -19.08 -9.22 -24.60
CA ILE A 191 -19.24 -10.57 -24.06
C ILE A 191 -19.86 -11.47 -25.12
N ASP A 192 -19.30 -12.66 -25.28
CA ASP A 192 -19.90 -13.71 -26.07
C ASP A 192 -21.00 -14.39 -25.24
N ILE A 193 -22.24 -13.95 -25.45
CA ILE A 193 -23.42 -14.42 -24.68
C ILE A 193 -23.62 -15.93 -24.81
N ASP A 194 -23.17 -16.55 -25.92
CA ASP A 194 -23.30 -17.99 -26.16
C ASP A 194 -22.30 -18.81 -25.32
N GLN A 195 -21.20 -18.19 -24.89
CA GLN A 195 -20.19 -18.86 -24.05
C GLN A 195 -20.37 -18.60 -22.57
N GLU A 196 -20.93 -17.46 -22.18
CA GLU A 196 -21.14 -17.09 -20.78
C GLU A 196 -22.56 -17.43 -20.34
N LYS A 197 -22.68 -18.35 -19.38
CA LYS A 197 -23.97 -18.81 -18.85
C LYS A 197 -24.74 -17.74 -18.09
N GLU A 198 -24.05 -16.79 -17.47
CA GLU A 198 -24.67 -15.73 -16.68
C GLU A 198 -23.72 -14.53 -16.56
N ILE A 199 -24.26 -13.34 -16.80
CA ILE A 199 -23.58 -12.06 -16.66
C ILE A 199 -24.16 -11.32 -15.47
N ARG A 200 -23.32 -10.83 -14.56
CA ARG A 200 -23.71 -9.99 -13.41
C ARG A 200 -22.79 -8.81 -13.33
N VAL A 201 -23.27 -7.62 -13.60
CA VAL A 201 -22.49 -6.40 -13.54
C VAL A 201 -23.24 -5.30 -12.80
N ILE A 202 -22.48 -4.43 -12.12
CA ILE A 202 -22.96 -3.14 -11.65
C ILE A 202 -22.17 -2.03 -12.31
N VAL A 203 -22.81 -0.89 -12.46
CA VAL A 203 -22.24 0.30 -13.11
C VAL A 203 -22.46 1.50 -12.21
N PRO A 204 -21.61 1.73 -11.23
CA PRO A 204 -21.59 2.98 -10.48
C PRO A 204 -20.98 4.08 -11.34
N GLY A 205 -21.57 5.28 -11.31
CA GLY A 205 -21.00 6.38 -12.10
C GLY A 205 -21.76 7.68 -12.00
N ARG A 206 -21.15 8.72 -12.54
CA ARG A 206 -21.74 10.06 -12.67
C ARG A 206 -22.74 10.07 -13.82
N THR A 207 -23.79 10.87 -13.64
CA THR A 207 -24.83 11.11 -14.64
C THR A 207 -25.19 12.60 -14.64
N TYR A 208 -25.75 13.07 -15.76
CA TYR A 208 -25.93 14.47 -16.01
C TYR A 208 -27.33 14.73 -16.57
N ARG A 209 -28.07 15.65 -15.97
CA ARG A 209 -29.37 16.10 -16.48
C ARG A 209 -29.43 17.62 -16.39
N SER A 210 -30.06 18.24 -17.37
CA SER A 210 -30.20 19.70 -17.40
C SER A 210 -31.22 20.26 -16.39
N ASP A 211 -31.67 19.42 -15.47
CA ASP A 211 -32.50 19.81 -14.33
C ASP A 211 -31.74 20.72 -13.39
N HIS A 212 -32.31 21.87 -13.09
CA HIS A 212 -31.72 22.83 -12.16
C HIS A 212 -32.79 23.52 -11.34
N ASP A 213 -33.12 22.93 -10.20
CA ASP A 213 -34.01 23.52 -9.21
C ASP A 213 -33.45 23.38 -7.78
N ALA A 214 -34.23 23.74 -6.78
CA ALA A 214 -33.79 23.69 -5.39
C ALA A 214 -33.54 22.23 -4.88
N THR A 215 -34.03 21.21 -5.58
CA THR A 215 -33.97 19.81 -5.19
C THR A 215 -33.13 18.95 -6.13
N HIS A 216 -32.75 19.44 -7.30
CA HIS A 216 -32.03 18.72 -8.32
C HIS A 216 -30.65 19.33 -8.59
N SER A 217 -29.64 18.48 -8.70
CA SER A 217 -28.31 18.84 -9.15
C SER A 217 -28.11 18.41 -10.61
N PRO A 218 -27.51 19.23 -11.47
CA PRO A 218 -27.25 18.85 -12.86
C PRO A 218 -26.29 17.67 -13.01
N MET A 219 -25.56 17.31 -11.96
CA MET A 219 -24.71 16.14 -11.89
C MET A 219 -25.04 15.37 -10.62
N PHE A 220 -25.27 14.07 -10.74
CA PHE A 220 -25.51 13.16 -9.63
C PHE A 220 -24.91 11.79 -9.93
N HIS A 221 -24.97 10.86 -8.98
CA HIS A 221 -24.44 9.54 -9.14
C HIS A 221 -25.54 8.50 -9.16
N GLN A 222 -25.36 7.50 -10.01
CA GLN A 222 -26.22 6.31 -10.06
C GLN A 222 -25.36 5.06 -9.93
N CYS A 223 -25.96 3.98 -9.50
CA CYS A 223 -25.43 2.63 -9.61
C CYS A 223 -26.53 1.74 -10.22
N GLU A 224 -26.30 1.28 -11.44
CA GLU A 224 -27.21 0.35 -12.11
C GLU A 224 -26.68 -1.07 -12.05
N GLY A 225 -27.56 -2.05 -12.03
CA GLY A 225 -27.20 -3.47 -12.09
C GLY A 225 -27.83 -4.15 -13.28
N LEU A 226 -27.08 -5.06 -13.93
CA LEU A 226 -27.57 -5.92 -14.99
C LEU A 226 -27.25 -7.38 -14.66
N VAL A 227 -28.25 -8.23 -14.80
CA VAL A 227 -28.07 -9.70 -14.76
C VAL A 227 -28.69 -10.28 -16.02
N VAL A 228 -27.92 -11.06 -16.77
CA VAL A 228 -28.38 -11.79 -17.96
C VAL A 228 -28.09 -13.27 -17.76
N GLY A 229 -29.08 -14.10 -18.05
CA GLY A 229 -28.96 -15.56 -17.91
C GLY A 229 -30.26 -16.27 -18.31
N GLU A 230 -30.19 -17.57 -18.63
CA GLU A 230 -31.31 -18.35 -19.17
C GLU A 230 -32.52 -18.42 -18.23
N ASN A 231 -32.30 -18.48 -16.91
CA ASN A 231 -33.37 -18.70 -15.93
C ASN A 231 -33.65 -17.47 -15.06
N ILE A 232 -33.17 -16.30 -15.47
CA ILE A 232 -33.36 -15.07 -14.69
C ILE A 232 -34.80 -14.59 -14.82
N ASN A 233 -35.38 -14.22 -13.69
CA ASN A 233 -36.78 -13.79 -13.59
C ASN A 233 -36.96 -12.71 -12.52
N MET A 234 -38.19 -12.16 -12.40
CA MET A 234 -38.53 -11.10 -11.46
C MET A 234 -38.24 -11.48 -9.98
N GLY A 235 -38.30 -12.77 -9.65
CA GLY A 235 -37.95 -13.26 -8.31
C GLY A 235 -36.47 -13.04 -7.98
N HIS A 236 -35.57 -13.23 -8.95
CA HIS A 236 -34.14 -12.96 -8.80
C HIS A 236 -33.89 -11.47 -8.64
N LEU A 237 -34.50 -10.61 -9.46
CA LEU A 237 -34.41 -9.17 -9.32
C LEU A 237 -34.85 -8.72 -7.91
N LYS A 238 -35.99 -9.18 -7.48
CA LYS A 238 -36.56 -8.86 -6.16
C LYS A 238 -35.65 -9.36 -5.02
N GLY A 239 -35.14 -10.58 -5.12
CA GLY A 239 -34.21 -11.16 -4.14
C GLY A 239 -32.89 -10.38 -4.03
N THR A 240 -32.30 -10.07 -5.16
CA THR A 240 -31.04 -9.28 -5.22
C THR A 240 -31.21 -7.91 -4.57
N LEU A 241 -32.28 -7.18 -4.90
CA LEU A 241 -32.54 -5.86 -4.33
C LEU A 241 -32.83 -5.92 -2.83
N ILE A 242 -33.62 -6.89 -2.37
CA ILE A 242 -33.90 -7.03 -0.94
C ILE A 242 -32.66 -7.36 -0.14
N GLU A 243 -31.80 -8.24 -0.65
CA GLU A 243 -30.55 -8.62 0.01
C GLU A 243 -29.57 -7.43 0.06
N PHE A 244 -29.37 -6.74 -1.06
CA PHE A 244 -28.60 -5.52 -1.10
C PHE A 244 -29.08 -4.50 -0.05
N LEU A 245 -30.38 -4.20 -0.02
CA LEU A 245 -30.94 -3.21 0.89
C LEU A 245 -30.78 -3.59 2.36
N LYS A 246 -30.94 -4.87 2.69
CA LYS A 246 -30.73 -5.36 4.07
C LYS A 246 -29.29 -5.14 4.53
N VAL A 247 -28.32 -5.46 3.67
CA VAL A 247 -26.90 -5.30 3.97
C VAL A 247 -26.55 -3.82 4.07
N TYR A 248 -26.94 -3.03 3.07
CA TYR A 248 -26.61 -1.60 2.99
C TYR A 248 -27.19 -0.79 4.17
N PHE A 249 -28.44 -1.05 4.55
CA PHE A 249 -29.09 -0.38 5.70
C PHE A 249 -28.84 -1.10 7.05
N ASN A 250 -28.06 -2.17 7.04
CA ASN A 250 -27.80 -2.99 8.22
C ASN A 250 -29.11 -3.35 8.99
N SER A 251 -30.13 -3.77 8.28
CA SER A 251 -31.47 -4.02 8.84
C SER A 251 -32.15 -5.24 8.23
N ASN A 252 -32.39 -6.26 9.05
CA ASN A 252 -33.12 -7.49 8.62
C ASN A 252 -34.62 -7.28 8.45
N ASN A 253 -35.17 -6.24 9.05
CA ASN A 253 -36.63 -5.98 9.10
C ASN A 253 -37.02 -4.80 8.20
N LEU A 254 -36.28 -4.57 7.11
CA LEU A 254 -36.56 -3.49 6.19
C LEU A 254 -37.86 -3.77 5.43
N SER A 255 -38.83 -2.84 5.46
CA SER A 255 -40.03 -2.91 4.65
C SER A 255 -39.73 -2.50 3.22
N VAL A 256 -39.82 -3.44 2.30
CA VAL A 256 -39.62 -3.23 0.86
C VAL A 256 -40.89 -3.50 0.10
N ARG A 257 -41.34 -2.54 -0.70
CA ARG A 257 -42.55 -2.65 -1.52
C ARG A 257 -42.17 -2.44 -3.00
N PHE A 258 -42.66 -3.35 -3.84
CA PHE A 258 -42.55 -3.23 -5.30
C PHE A 258 -43.90 -2.72 -5.84
N ARG A 259 -43.87 -1.64 -6.62
CA ARG A 259 -45.02 -1.09 -7.31
C ARG A 259 -44.87 -1.25 -8.81
N PRO A 260 -45.82 -1.76 -9.57
CA PRO A 260 -45.77 -1.76 -11.02
C PRO A 260 -45.55 -0.34 -11.56
N SER A 261 -44.69 -0.21 -12.54
CA SER A 261 -44.39 1.07 -13.21
C SER A 261 -44.12 0.82 -14.70
N PHE A 262 -43.88 1.87 -15.45
CA PHE A 262 -43.57 1.79 -16.86
C PHE A 262 -42.31 2.59 -17.16
N PHE A 263 -41.37 1.95 -17.86
CA PHE A 263 -40.19 2.59 -18.43
C PHE A 263 -39.97 2.08 -19.87
N PRO A 264 -39.51 2.91 -20.84
CA PRO A 264 -39.38 2.52 -22.24
C PRO A 264 -38.49 1.30 -22.49
N PHE A 265 -37.52 1.08 -21.62
CA PHE A 265 -36.44 0.09 -21.79
C PHE A 265 -36.56 -1.09 -20.81
N THR A 266 -37.65 -1.22 -20.07
CA THR A 266 -37.88 -2.33 -19.13
C THR A 266 -39.26 -2.92 -19.28
N GLU A 267 -39.37 -4.25 -19.22
CA GLU A 267 -40.67 -4.98 -19.19
C GLU A 267 -40.47 -6.38 -18.60
N PRO A 268 -41.22 -6.76 -17.53
CA PRO A 268 -42.08 -5.87 -16.72
C PRO A 268 -41.23 -4.86 -15.90
N SER A 269 -41.86 -3.75 -15.56
CA SER A 269 -41.22 -2.67 -14.81
C SER A 269 -41.82 -2.50 -13.43
N ALA A 270 -40.99 -2.18 -12.44
CA ALA A 270 -41.43 -1.88 -11.10
C ALA A 270 -40.55 -0.79 -10.45
N GLU A 271 -41.15 0.00 -9.61
CA GLU A 271 -40.45 0.90 -8.67
C GLU A 271 -40.36 0.23 -7.29
N VAL A 272 -39.31 0.55 -6.54
CA VAL A 272 -39.04 -0.01 -5.23
C VAL A 272 -39.13 1.07 -4.17
N ASP A 273 -40.02 0.93 -3.21
CA ASP A 273 -40.14 1.80 -2.05
C ASP A 273 -39.53 1.11 -0.83
N ILE A 274 -38.79 1.85 -0.05
CA ILE A 274 -38.12 1.38 1.16
C ILE A 274 -38.69 2.14 2.36
N GLY A 275 -39.25 1.39 3.32
CA GLY A 275 -39.68 1.94 4.60
C GLY A 275 -38.50 2.10 5.56
N TYR A 276 -37.91 3.28 5.63
CA TYR A 276 -36.88 3.60 6.59
C TYR A 276 -37.39 4.55 7.67
N LYS A 277 -37.23 4.17 8.94
CA LYS A 277 -37.56 5.05 10.06
C LYS A 277 -36.50 6.10 10.24
N LEU A 278 -36.66 7.24 9.60
CA LEU A 278 -35.95 8.46 10.01
C LEU A 278 -36.44 8.83 11.42
N SER A 279 -35.53 8.95 12.35
CA SER A 279 -35.84 9.51 13.67
C SER A 279 -36.30 10.95 13.48
N LEU A 280 -37.56 11.22 13.78
CA LEU A 280 -38.19 12.57 13.71
C LEU A 280 -37.66 13.53 14.79
N ILE A 281 -36.63 13.16 15.54
CA ILE A 281 -36.10 13.97 16.65
C ILE A 281 -35.26 15.17 16.17
N HIS A 282 -34.98 15.27 14.89
CA HIS A 282 -34.08 16.31 14.34
C HIS A 282 -34.67 17.16 13.21
N ILE A 283 -35.97 17.34 13.24
CA ILE A 283 -36.62 18.35 12.38
C ILE A 283 -36.87 19.61 13.18
#